data_8384f36a9f2d3db066e897084ee1c810
#
_entry.id   8384f36a9f2d3db066e897084ee1c810
#
_cell.length_a   1.000
_cell.length_b   1.000
_cell.length_c   1.000
_cell.angle_alpha   90.00
_cell.angle_beta   90.00
_cell.angle_gamma   90.00
#
_symmetry.space_group_name_H-M   'P 1'
#
loop_
_entity.id
_entity.type
_entity.pdbx_description
1 polymer ?
#
loop_
_entity_poly.entity_id
_entity_poly.type
_entity_poly.pdbx_seq_one_letter_code
_entity_poly.pdbx_strand_id
1 'polypeptide(L)'
;MPATALLPEPAAERVLPTLNQDGTRRWLRPKLSRGRFFRRRRGLAWVLIALFALIPYLRMNGKPLILLDVVRRQFTLFGTTFLPTDTVLLMLLLVGIFLAIFWLTAVYGRVWCGWACPQTVYMEFLYRPIERLIEGGSRAQSDLDRRGWALRRLVKHAVFVGLSMFLAHTFLAYFVGVEELRRWVTRSPVEHPAAFLVMATTTALMFLDFGWFREQVCMVACPYGRLQSVLLDRRSLIVGYDAQRGEPRGTHRDRRASRDDLAATRAGDSPGARVMVTGDSPGAVAFGDCIDCGACVVTCPTGIDIRQGLQMECIHCTQCMDACDAVMDRIGRPPGLIRYSSKDQLQGEPGRILRPRVVVYPLLVLLVWGALGVALAHRAPAEITVLRGLGSPFTLLPSGDVSNQLRVKIVNRGSEERHYRIQLAEDAILRLVAPDTPLPVGGGKSATATVFVIAPRSAFVHGQRDIRLHVEDEAGFGAATPYRLMGPSQ
;
A
#
# COMPACT_ATOMS: atom_id res chain seq x y z
N MET A 1 19.49 -41.27 5.93
CA MET A 1 19.89 -40.21 5.01
C MET A 1 20.21 -38.98 5.85
N PRO A 2 21.37 -38.36 5.74
CA PRO A 2 21.84 -37.33 6.66
C PRO A 2 20.98 -36.07 6.55
N ALA A 3 20.73 -35.45 7.69
CA ALA A 3 19.96 -34.21 7.87
C ALA A 3 20.56 -32.97 7.17
N THR A 4 21.67 -33.11 6.51
CA THR A 4 22.42 -32.07 5.78
C THR A 4 21.74 -31.52 4.53
N ALA A 5 20.72 -32.20 4.00
CA ALA A 5 20.04 -31.79 2.76
C ALA A 5 19.01 -30.64 2.92
N LEU A 6 18.81 -30.09 4.14
CA LEU A 6 17.83 -29.04 4.42
C LEU A 6 18.44 -27.68 4.81
N LEU A 7 19.73 -27.59 4.99
CA LEU A 7 20.39 -26.31 5.25
C LEU A 7 20.65 -25.60 3.89
N PRO A 8 20.25 -24.36 3.74
CA PRO A 8 20.60 -23.61 2.54
C PRO A 8 22.10 -23.39 2.49
N GLU A 9 22.69 -23.57 1.31
CA GLU A 9 24.06 -23.17 1.01
C GLU A 9 24.34 -21.72 1.45
N PRO A 10 25.59 -21.39 1.79
CA PRO A 10 25.94 -20.06 2.28
C PRO A 10 25.46 -18.95 1.33
N ALA A 11 24.93 -17.88 1.89
CA ALA A 11 24.31 -16.77 1.15
C ALA A 11 25.30 -16.00 0.24
N ALA A 12 26.60 -16.19 0.41
CA ALA A 12 27.63 -15.55 -0.38
C ALA A 12 27.64 -15.94 -1.88
N GLU A 13 26.98 -17.05 -2.25
CA GLU A 13 26.99 -17.58 -3.62
C GLU A 13 25.68 -17.34 -4.38
N ARG A 14 24.68 -16.66 -3.80
CA ARG A 14 23.35 -16.49 -4.41
C ARG A 14 23.04 -15.03 -4.63
N VAL A 15 22.55 -14.73 -5.84
CA VAL A 15 22.07 -13.38 -6.18
C VAL A 15 20.77 -13.04 -5.39
N LEU A 16 19.87 -14.02 -5.25
CA LEU A 16 18.64 -13.91 -4.45
C LEU A 16 18.35 -15.24 -3.73
N PRO A 17 17.81 -15.22 -2.50
CA PRO A 17 17.46 -16.43 -1.76
C PRO A 17 16.44 -17.34 -2.46
N THR A 18 15.67 -16.79 -3.41
CA THR A 18 14.63 -17.49 -4.19
C THR A 18 15.09 -17.99 -5.55
N LEU A 19 16.37 -17.81 -5.90
CA LEU A 19 16.98 -18.31 -7.11
C LEU A 19 18.07 -19.33 -6.78
N ASN A 20 18.21 -20.33 -7.64
CA ASN A 20 19.36 -21.22 -7.65
C ASN A 20 20.51 -20.57 -8.40
N GLN A 21 21.71 -21.14 -8.32
CA GLN A 21 22.91 -20.61 -9.03
C GLN A 21 22.74 -20.60 -10.57
N ASP A 22 21.95 -21.53 -11.10
CA ASP A 22 21.61 -21.65 -12.54
C ASP A 22 20.52 -20.65 -12.99
N GLY A 23 20.07 -19.75 -12.11
CA GLY A 23 18.99 -18.80 -12.37
C GLY A 23 17.58 -19.38 -12.31
N THR A 24 17.43 -20.69 -12.08
CA THR A 24 16.13 -21.31 -11.92
C THR A 24 15.47 -20.93 -10.60
N ARG A 25 14.15 -20.97 -10.56
CA ARG A 25 13.39 -20.62 -9.37
C ARG A 25 13.52 -21.68 -8.27
N ARG A 26 13.86 -21.25 -7.07
CA ARG A 26 13.77 -22.03 -5.85
C ARG A 26 12.43 -21.80 -5.15
N TRP A 27 11.65 -22.86 -5.02
CA TRP A 27 10.38 -22.82 -4.28
C TRP A 27 10.62 -22.87 -2.77
N LEU A 28 10.24 -21.81 -2.07
CA LEU A 28 10.33 -21.73 -0.63
C LEU A 28 9.08 -22.36 0.02
N ARG A 29 9.28 -23.30 0.94
CA ARG A 29 8.23 -23.99 1.72
C ARG A 29 8.46 -23.72 3.21
N PRO A 30 8.24 -22.48 3.70
CA PRO A 30 8.59 -22.12 5.07
C PRO A 30 7.79 -22.95 6.08
N LYS A 31 8.51 -23.41 7.11
CA LYS A 31 7.89 -24.10 8.24
C LYS A 31 7.15 -23.06 9.09
N LEU A 32 5.90 -23.38 9.46
CA LEU A 32 5.11 -22.49 10.30
C LEU A 32 5.64 -22.52 11.75
N SER A 33 5.99 -21.37 12.29
CA SER A 33 6.27 -21.16 13.70
C SER A 33 5.08 -20.49 14.38
N ARG A 34 4.48 -21.15 15.38
CA ARG A 34 3.33 -20.63 16.14
C ARG A 34 3.82 -20.03 17.45
N GLY A 35 4.04 -18.72 17.47
CA GLY A 35 4.45 -17.97 18.65
C GLY A 35 3.56 -16.75 18.92
N ARG A 36 4.04 -15.88 19.81
CA ARG A 36 3.32 -14.65 20.21
C ARG A 36 3.11 -13.67 19.05
N PHE A 37 4.12 -13.51 18.20
CA PHE A 37 4.06 -12.59 17.06
C PHE A 37 3.16 -13.14 15.96
N PHE A 38 3.21 -14.42 15.66
CA PHE A 38 2.31 -15.05 14.70
C PHE A 38 0.84 -14.88 15.11
N ARG A 39 0.49 -15.06 16.39
CA ARG A 39 -0.88 -14.88 16.88
C ARG A 39 -1.37 -13.45 16.70
N ARG A 40 -0.55 -12.44 17.07
CA ARG A 40 -0.87 -11.03 16.91
C ARG A 40 -1.04 -10.65 15.44
N ARG A 41 -0.11 -11.08 14.59
CA ARG A 41 -0.18 -10.84 13.13
C ARG A 41 -1.43 -11.49 12.52
N ARG A 42 -1.77 -12.70 12.93
CA ARG A 42 -2.98 -13.39 12.45
C ARG A 42 -4.25 -12.60 12.81
N GLY A 43 -4.36 -12.10 14.03
CA GLY A 43 -5.49 -11.25 14.43
C GLY A 43 -5.59 -10.00 13.59
N LEU A 44 -4.48 -9.26 13.45
CA LEU A 44 -4.42 -8.06 12.59
C LEU A 44 -4.76 -8.39 11.13
N ALA A 45 -4.23 -9.48 10.59
CA ALA A 45 -4.46 -9.89 9.22
C ALA A 45 -5.95 -10.14 8.93
N TRP A 46 -6.66 -10.84 9.82
CA TRP A 46 -8.10 -11.06 9.66
C TRP A 46 -8.92 -9.77 9.75
N VAL A 47 -8.54 -8.84 10.62
CA VAL A 47 -9.15 -7.51 10.66
C VAL A 47 -8.94 -6.78 9.34
N LEU A 48 -7.72 -6.77 8.80
CA LEU A 48 -7.41 -6.12 7.52
C LEU A 48 -8.14 -6.77 6.33
N ILE A 49 -8.22 -8.10 6.30
CA ILE A 49 -8.97 -8.84 5.27
C ILE A 49 -10.47 -8.48 5.34
N ALA A 50 -11.04 -8.46 6.55
CA ALA A 50 -12.43 -8.09 6.75
C ALA A 50 -12.70 -6.64 6.35
N LEU A 51 -11.84 -5.69 6.74
CA LEU A 51 -11.95 -4.30 6.33
C LEU A 51 -11.90 -4.15 4.81
N PHE A 52 -10.92 -4.79 4.17
CA PHE A 52 -10.81 -4.75 2.70
C PHE A 52 -12.06 -5.32 2.01
N ALA A 53 -12.62 -6.41 2.53
CA ALA A 53 -13.80 -7.02 1.94
C ALA A 53 -15.09 -6.21 2.18
N LEU A 54 -15.20 -5.52 3.33
CA LEU A 54 -16.43 -4.84 3.74
C LEU A 54 -16.53 -3.38 3.29
N ILE A 55 -15.41 -2.66 3.21
CA ILE A 55 -15.39 -1.22 2.88
C ILE A 55 -16.19 -0.87 1.62
N PRO A 56 -16.12 -1.61 0.49
CA PRO A 56 -16.88 -1.27 -0.72
C PRO A 56 -18.40 -1.26 -0.51
N TYR A 57 -18.91 -2.02 0.46
CA TYR A 57 -20.33 -2.12 0.79
C TYR A 57 -20.80 -1.05 1.77
N LEU A 58 -19.86 -0.37 2.46
CA LEU A 58 -20.19 0.68 3.41
C LEU A 58 -20.54 1.98 2.68
N ARG A 59 -21.57 2.66 3.16
CA ARG A 59 -22.01 3.95 2.64
C ARG A 59 -21.99 5.01 3.73
N MET A 60 -21.57 6.21 3.38
CA MET A 60 -21.63 7.39 4.21
C MET A 60 -22.26 8.53 3.43
N ASN A 61 -23.30 9.17 3.98
CA ASN A 61 -24.07 10.23 3.31
C ASN A 61 -24.61 9.81 1.93
N GLY A 62 -25.10 8.56 1.81
CA GLY A 62 -25.65 8.01 0.56
C GLY A 62 -24.59 7.62 -0.49
N LYS A 63 -23.31 7.90 -0.25
CA LYS A 63 -22.19 7.57 -1.16
C LYS A 63 -21.36 6.39 -0.63
N PRO A 64 -20.69 5.62 -1.51
CA PRO A 64 -19.74 4.62 -1.06
C PRO A 64 -18.65 5.24 -0.17
N LEU A 65 -18.21 4.51 0.87
CA LEU A 65 -17.19 5.01 1.78
C LEU A 65 -15.86 5.28 1.06
N ILE A 66 -15.48 4.38 0.15
CA ILE A 66 -14.33 4.54 -0.75
C ILE A 66 -14.74 4.08 -2.16
N LEU A 67 -14.64 4.97 -3.13
CA LEU A 67 -14.81 4.68 -4.56
C LEU A 67 -13.81 5.49 -5.37
N LEU A 68 -12.98 4.81 -6.13
CA LEU A 68 -11.95 5.40 -6.99
C LEU A 68 -12.37 5.28 -8.47
N ASP A 69 -13.45 5.97 -8.86
CA ASP A 69 -13.97 5.91 -10.24
C ASP A 69 -12.98 6.57 -11.22
N VAL A 70 -12.13 5.74 -11.81
CA VAL A 70 -11.10 6.19 -12.76
C VAL A 70 -11.73 6.65 -14.08
N VAL A 71 -12.81 6.01 -14.51
CA VAL A 71 -13.49 6.32 -15.79
C VAL A 71 -14.12 7.71 -15.74
N ARG A 72 -14.83 8.01 -14.64
CA ARG A 72 -15.43 9.33 -14.41
C ARG A 72 -14.45 10.33 -13.81
N ARG A 73 -13.25 9.88 -13.43
CA ARG A 73 -12.23 10.67 -12.72
C ARG A 73 -12.75 11.29 -11.43
N GLN A 74 -13.53 10.55 -10.69
CA GLN A 74 -14.15 10.98 -9.43
C GLN A 74 -13.70 10.03 -8.32
N PHE A 75 -13.12 10.59 -7.26
CA PHE A 75 -12.65 9.81 -6.13
C PHE A 75 -13.51 10.16 -4.90
N THR A 76 -14.27 9.21 -4.41
CA THR A 76 -15.05 9.38 -3.18
C THR A 76 -14.29 8.76 -2.02
N LEU A 77 -13.99 9.57 -1.01
CA LEU A 77 -13.34 9.17 0.21
C LEU A 77 -14.13 9.73 1.40
N PHE A 78 -14.57 8.85 2.30
CA PHE A 78 -15.31 9.21 3.51
C PHE A 78 -16.50 10.15 3.25
N GLY A 79 -17.30 9.85 2.22
CA GLY A 79 -18.46 10.64 1.82
C GLY A 79 -18.16 11.93 1.06
N THR A 80 -16.88 12.30 0.92
CA THR A 80 -16.43 13.47 0.14
C THR A 80 -16.00 13.03 -1.25
N THR A 81 -16.57 13.63 -2.29
CA THR A 81 -16.17 13.37 -3.68
C THR A 81 -15.16 14.41 -4.15
N PHE A 82 -13.98 13.95 -4.55
CA PHE A 82 -12.93 14.74 -5.20
C PHE A 82 -13.13 14.69 -6.70
N LEU A 83 -13.08 15.84 -7.32
CA LEU A 83 -13.25 16.02 -8.76
C LEU A 83 -11.91 16.35 -9.43
N PRO A 84 -11.76 16.22 -10.74
CA PRO A 84 -10.53 16.58 -11.45
C PRO A 84 -10.09 18.04 -11.25
N THR A 85 -11.03 18.91 -10.89
CA THR A 85 -10.78 20.33 -10.61
C THR A 85 -10.19 20.57 -9.22
N ASP A 86 -10.30 19.60 -8.31
CA ASP A 86 -9.76 19.68 -6.95
C ASP A 86 -8.26 19.30 -6.89
N THR A 87 -7.48 19.73 -7.87
CA THR A 87 -6.06 19.33 -8.02
C THR A 87 -5.23 19.61 -6.78
N VAL A 88 -5.44 20.75 -6.11
CA VAL A 88 -4.70 21.13 -4.89
C VAL A 88 -5.02 20.18 -3.75
N LEU A 89 -6.29 19.80 -3.57
CA LEU A 89 -6.71 18.86 -2.52
C LEU A 89 -6.12 17.47 -2.76
N LEU A 90 -6.16 17.01 -4.01
CA LEU A 90 -5.54 15.72 -4.39
C LEU A 90 -4.02 15.75 -4.22
N MET A 91 -3.37 16.85 -4.56
CA MET A 91 -1.94 17.04 -4.35
C MET A 91 -1.60 16.96 -2.85
N LEU A 92 -2.31 17.71 -2.00
CA LEU A 92 -2.10 17.68 -0.55
C LEU A 92 -2.34 16.27 0.03
N LEU A 93 -3.39 15.58 -0.42
CA LEU A 93 -3.67 14.21 -0.02
C LEU A 93 -2.51 13.27 -0.37
N LEU A 94 -2.04 13.29 -1.62
CA LEU A 94 -0.95 12.43 -2.07
C LEU A 94 0.36 12.74 -1.35
N VAL A 95 0.73 14.02 -1.24
CA VAL A 95 1.93 14.46 -0.51
C VAL A 95 1.85 14.02 0.95
N GLY A 96 0.68 14.20 1.59
CA GLY A 96 0.44 13.76 2.96
C GLY A 96 0.61 12.25 3.14
N ILE A 97 0.10 11.43 2.21
CA ILE A 97 0.29 9.97 2.21
C ILE A 97 1.78 9.62 2.06
N PHE A 98 2.49 10.22 1.11
CA PHE A 98 3.93 9.97 0.92
C PHE A 98 4.72 10.33 2.17
N LEU A 99 4.52 11.49 2.76
CA LEU A 99 5.19 11.90 3.98
C LEU A 99 4.89 10.96 5.16
N ALA A 100 3.64 10.51 5.29
CA ALA A 100 3.26 9.53 6.31
C ALA A 100 3.99 8.19 6.12
N ILE A 101 4.14 7.72 4.88
CA ILE A 101 4.91 6.52 4.54
C ILE A 101 6.38 6.68 4.94
N PHE A 102 7.00 7.82 4.60
CA PHE A 102 8.40 8.11 4.99
C PHE A 102 8.56 8.14 6.50
N TRP A 103 7.65 8.80 7.21
CA TRP A 103 7.67 8.86 8.66
C TRP A 103 7.53 7.47 9.30
N LEU A 104 6.52 6.71 8.90
CA LEU A 104 6.31 5.34 9.40
C LEU A 104 7.51 4.45 9.14
N THR A 105 8.13 4.56 7.96
CA THR A 105 9.34 3.79 7.62
C THR A 105 10.55 4.22 8.46
N ALA A 106 10.72 5.51 8.71
CA ALA A 106 11.82 6.00 9.55
C ALA A 106 11.71 5.50 11.00
N VAL A 107 10.49 5.37 11.54
CA VAL A 107 10.23 4.93 12.92
C VAL A 107 10.22 3.41 13.03
N TYR A 108 9.40 2.76 12.23
CA TYR A 108 9.08 1.32 12.36
C TYR A 108 9.81 0.44 11.33
N GLY A 109 10.67 1.02 10.51
CA GLY A 109 11.36 0.26 9.48
C GLY A 109 10.38 -0.42 8.53
N ARG A 110 10.58 -1.71 8.28
CA ARG A 110 9.78 -2.52 7.34
C ARG A 110 8.61 -3.27 8.00
N VAL A 111 8.11 -2.78 9.13
CA VAL A 111 6.98 -3.42 9.86
C VAL A 111 5.74 -3.51 8.98
N TRP A 112 5.45 -2.50 8.16
CA TRP A 112 4.36 -2.53 7.19
C TRP A 112 4.39 -3.79 6.32
N CYS A 113 5.55 -4.11 5.73
CA CYS A 113 5.71 -5.26 4.84
C CYS A 113 5.36 -6.60 5.52
N GLY A 114 5.71 -6.74 6.79
CA GLY A 114 5.48 -7.99 7.52
C GLY A 114 4.11 -8.11 8.17
N TRP A 115 3.42 -7.00 8.45
CA TRP A 115 2.23 -6.98 9.29
C TRP A 115 0.96 -6.54 8.57
N ALA A 116 1.03 -5.53 7.69
CA ALA A 116 -0.15 -4.89 7.12
C ALA A 116 -0.19 -4.90 5.59
N CYS A 117 0.93 -5.18 4.92
CA CYS A 117 0.97 -5.24 3.47
C CYS A 117 0.03 -6.33 2.93
N PRO A 118 -0.87 -6.00 1.99
CA PRO A 118 -1.82 -6.97 1.42
C PRO A 118 -1.13 -8.23 0.89
N GLN A 119 0.01 -8.10 0.19
CA GLN A 119 0.78 -9.24 -0.33
C GLN A 119 1.12 -10.24 0.78
N THR A 120 1.66 -9.77 1.90
CA THR A 120 2.04 -10.64 3.01
C THR A 120 0.83 -11.16 3.77
N VAL A 121 -0.19 -10.32 3.97
CA VAL A 121 -1.42 -10.68 4.68
C VAL A 121 -2.15 -11.80 3.96
N TYR A 122 -2.44 -11.65 2.68
CA TYR A 122 -3.15 -12.68 1.90
C TYR A 122 -2.30 -13.92 1.72
N MET A 123 -1.01 -13.78 1.39
CA MET A 123 -0.12 -14.94 1.20
C MET A 123 -0.01 -15.79 2.48
N GLU A 124 0.26 -15.18 3.64
CA GLU A 124 0.54 -15.92 4.88
C GLU A 124 -0.73 -16.43 5.59
N PHE A 125 -1.83 -15.68 5.53
CA PHE A 125 -3.01 -15.96 6.35
C PHE A 125 -4.20 -16.45 5.55
N LEU A 126 -4.14 -16.44 4.20
CA LEU A 126 -5.20 -16.94 3.36
C LEU A 126 -4.68 -18.06 2.42
N TYR A 127 -3.73 -17.79 1.53
CA TYR A 127 -3.26 -18.76 0.55
C TYR A 127 -2.43 -19.90 1.14
N ARG A 128 -1.41 -19.62 1.96
CA ARG A 128 -0.57 -20.65 2.58
C ARG A 128 -1.31 -21.58 3.55
N PRO A 129 -2.27 -21.13 4.38
CA PRO A 129 -3.09 -22.03 5.17
C PRO A 129 -3.91 -23.01 4.32
N ILE A 130 -4.51 -22.54 3.23
CA ILE A 130 -5.25 -23.39 2.26
C ILE A 130 -4.30 -24.38 1.58
N GLU A 131 -3.14 -23.91 1.14
CA GLU A 131 -2.10 -24.77 0.56
C GLU A 131 -1.67 -25.88 1.53
N ARG A 132 -1.45 -25.53 2.81
CA ARG A 132 -1.12 -26.53 3.85
C ARG A 132 -2.26 -27.51 4.13
N LEU A 133 -3.50 -27.06 4.03
CA LEU A 133 -4.67 -27.92 4.24
C LEU A 133 -4.78 -28.96 3.13
N ILE A 134 -4.54 -28.59 1.89
CA ILE A 134 -4.68 -29.48 0.70
C ILE A 134 -3.43 -30.34 0.49
N GLU A 135 -2.24 -29.73 0.51
CA GLU A 135 -0.97 -30.40 0.18
C GLU A 135 -0.22 -30.92 1.42
N GLY A 136 -0.62 -30.48 2.60
CA GLY A 136 0.06 -30.84 3.86
C GLY A 136 1.16 -29.86 4.27
N GLY A 137 1.96 -30.25 5.25
CA GLY A 137 3.06 -29.43 5.78
C GLY A 137 4.24 -29.30 4.80
N SER A 138 5.25 -28.49 5.15
CA SER A 138 6.39 -28.16 4.28
C SER A 138 7.12 -29.41 3.72
N ARG A 139 7.23 -30.47 4.49
CA ARG A 139 7.84 -31.74 4.02
C ARG A 139 6.98 -32.41 2.94
N ALA A 140 5.66 -32.53 3.18
CA ALA A 140 4.73 -33.13 2.22
C ALA A 140 4.69 -32.32 0.91
N GLN A 141 4.74 -30.99 0.99
CA GLN A 141 4.83 -30.11 -0.19
C GLN A 141 6.13 -30.33 -0.96
N SER A 142 7.27 -30.46 -0.29
CA SER A 142 8.56 -30.76 -0.93
C SER A 142 8.57 -32.13 -1.61
N ASP A 143 7.95 -33.14 -0.99
CA ASP A 143 7.80 -34.47 -1.60
C ASP A 143 6.86 -34.45 -2.82
N LEU A 144 5.81 -33.63 -2.77
CA LEU A 144 4.92 -33.40 -3.90
C LEU A 144 5.66 -32.68 -5.06
N ASP A 145 6.55 -31.75 -4.75
CA ASP A 145 7.37 -31.04 -5.76
C ASP A 145 8.28 -32.02 -6.51
N ARG A 146 8.77 -33.06 -5.84
CA ARG A 146 9.58 -34.12 -6.46
C ARG A 146 8.76 -35.12 -7.29
N ARG A 147 7.52 -35.42 -6.88
CA ARG A 147 6.66 -36.43 -7.54
C ARG A 147 5.93 -35.89 -8.77
N GLY A 148 5.89 -34.56 -8.99
CA GLY A 148 5.24 -33.95 -10.13
C GLY A 148 3.73 -33.72 -9.95
N TRP A 149 2.95 -34.02 -11.00
CA TRP A 149 1.51 -33.77 -10.99
C TRP A 149 0.76 -34.72 -10.05
N ALA A 150 -0.13 -34.14 -9.23
CA ALA A 150 -1.01 -34.88 -8.35
C ALA A 150 -2.37 -34.19 -8.28
N LEU A 151 -3.45 -34.92 -8.01
CA LEU A 151 -4.81 -34.40 -7.85
C LEU A 151 -4.88 -33.27 -6.82
N ARG A 152 -4.11 -33.38 -5.74
CA ARG A 152 -4.01 -32.33 -4.71
C ARG A 152 -3.55 -30.98 -5.27
N ARG A 153 -2.65 -30.97 -6.25
CA ARG A 153 -2.22 -29.74 -6.93
C ARG A 153 -3.33 -29.12 -7.77
N LEU A 154 -4.06 -29.95 -8.50
CA LEU A 154 -5.19 -29.49 -9.30
C LEU A 154 -6.25 -28.84 -8.39
N VAL A 155 -6.63 -29.53 -7.31
CA VAL A 155 -7.58 -28.98 -6.30
C VAL A 155 -7.06 -27.67 -5.71
N LYS A 156 -5.78 -27.58 -5.34
CA LYS A 156 -5.19 -26.34 -4.86
C LYS A 156 -5.33 -25.20 -5.88
N HIS A 157 -4.97 -25.42 -7.12
CA HIS A 157 -5.06 -24.39 -8.15
C HIS A 157 -6.51 -23.98 -8.44
N ALA A 158 -7.46 -24.90 -8.43
CA ALA A 158 -8.87 -24.58 -8.57
C ALA A 158 -9.37 -23.69 -7.43
N VAL A 159 -9.02 -24.02 -6.17
CA VAL A 159 -9.34 -23.18 -5.02
C VAL A 159 -8.65 -21.82 -5.09
N PHE A 160 -7.39 -21.78 -5.55
CA PHE A 160 -6.66 -20.52 -5.73
C PHE A 160 -7.29 -19.62 -6.80
N VAL A 161 -7.79 -20.18 -7.91
CA VAL A 161 -8.52 -19.44 -8.94
C VAL A 161 -9.80 -18.84 -8.35
N GLY A 162 -10.60 -19.65 -7.64
CA GLY A 162 -11.84 -19.14 -6.99
C GLY A 162 -11.55 -18.04 -5.97
N LEU A 163 -10.50 -18.19 -5.17
CA LEU A 163 -10.08 -17.19 -4.21
C LEU A 163 -9.56 -15.92 -4.87
N SER A 164 -8.75 -16.06 -5.93
CA SER A 164 -8.24 -14.93 -6.71
C SER A 164 -9.37 -14.19 -7.41
N MET A 165 -10.38 -14.90 -7.90
CA MET A 165 -11.60 -14.31 -8.47
C MET A 165 -12.35 -13.48 -7.42
N PHE A 166 -12.56 -14.02 -6.21
CA PHE A 166 -13.19 -13.28 -5.13
C PHE A 166 -12.41 -12.00 -4.77
N LEU A 167 -11.09 -12.09 -4.62
CA LEU A 167 -10.25 -10.94 -4.31
C LEU A 167 -10.21 -9.91 -5.44
N ALA A 168 -10.18 -10.37 -6.70
CA ALA A 168 -10.21 -9.50 -7.87
C ALA A 168 -11.55 -8.73 -7.96
N HIS A 169 -12.67 -9.40 -7.71
CA HIS A 169 -13.98 -8.74 -7.69
C HIS A 169 -14.06 -7.73 -6.54
N THR A 170 -13.59 -8.08 -5.35
CA THR A 170 -13.52 -7.15 -4.23
C THR A 170 -12.64 -5.93 -4.55
N PHE A 171 -11.51 -6.14 -5.18
CA PHE A 171 -10.62 -5.07 -5.62
C PHE A 171 -11.29 -4.17 -6.67
N LEU A 172 -11.92 -4.75 -7.68
CA LEU A 172 -12.64 -4.00 -8.73
C LEU A 172 -13.82 -3.20 -8.16
N ALA A 173 -14.47 -3.68 -7.09
CA ALA A 173 -15.55 -2.95 -6.44
C ALA A 173 -15.13 -1.56 -5.93
N TYR A 174 -13.85 -1.37 -5.58
CA TYR A 174 -13.30 -0.06 -5.23
C TYR A 174 -13.20 0.92 -6.40
N PHE A 175 -13.20 0.42 -7.65
CA PHE A 175 -13.02 1.24 -8.84
C PHE A 175 -14.30 1.48 -9.63
N VAL A 176 -15.16 0.50 -9.67
CA VAL A 176 -16.42 0.59 -10.44
C VAL A 176 -17.67 0.67 -9.57
N GLY A 177 -17.51 0.39 -8.27
CA GLY A 177 -18.64 0.30 -7.34
C GLY A 177 -19.34 -1.07 -7.38
N VAL A 178 -19.96 -1.45 -6.26
CA VAL A 178 -20.59 -2.78 -6.07
C VAL A 178 -21.76 -2.99 -7.02
N GLU A 179 -22.56 -1.96 -7.26
CA GLU A 179 -23.78 -2.07 -8.11
C GLU A 179 -23.44 -2.30 -9.57
N GLU A 180 -22.44 -1.58 -10.09
CA GLU A 180 -22.00 -1.74 -11.47
C GLU A 180 -21.28 -3.08 -11.65
N LEU A 181 -20.43 -3.48 -10.68
CA LEU A 181 -19.78 -4.78 -10.69
C LEU A 181 -20.80 -5.93 -10.67
N ARG A 182 -21.86 -5.80 -9.88
CA ARG A 182 -22.96 -6.78 -9.86
C ARG A 182 -23.61 -6.90 -11.24
N ARG A 183 -23.85 -5.80 -11.93
CA ARG A 183 -24.39 -5.83 -13.32
C ARG A 183 -23.44 -6.57 -14.27
N TRP A 184 -22.11 -6.34 -14.14
CA TRP A 184 -21.13 -7.01 -14.97
C TRP A 184 -21.13 -8.54 -14.77
N VAL A 185 -21.22 -8.98 -13.51
CA VAL A 185 -21.17 -10.40 -13.16
C VAL A 185 -22.45 -11.15 -13.54
N THR A 186 -23.61 -10.47 -13.51
CA THR A 186 -24.93 -11.11 -13.77
C THR A 186 -25.32 -11.11 -15.24
N ARG A 187 -24.59 -10.42 -16.12
CA ARG A 187 -24.88 -10.36 -17.57
C ARG A 187 -23.91 -11.21 -18.37
N SER A 188 -24.31 -11.55 -19.61
CA SER A 188 -23.46 -12.32 -20.51
C SER A 188 -22.16 -11.61 -20.84
N PRO A 189 -21.00 -12.31 -20.85
CA PRO A 189 -19.72 -11.74 -21.30
C PRO A 189 -19.78 -11.12 -22.71
N VAL A 190 -20.67 -11.62 -23.56
CA VAL A 190 -20.85 -11.13 -24.94
C VAL A 190 -21.49 -9.73 -24.94
N GLU A 191 -22.37 -9.44 -23.98
CA GLU A 191 -23.00 -8.11 -23.86
C GLU A 191 -22.03 -7.05 -23.31
N HIS A 192 -21.06 -7.46 -22.49
CA HIS A 192 -20.08 -6.57 -21.87
C HIS A 192 -18.64 -7.10 -21.98
N PRO A 193 -18.08 -7.23 -23.19
CA PRO A 193 -16.79 -7.87 -23.41
C PRO A 193 -15.64 -7.13 -22.72
N ALA A 194 -15.65 -5.80 -22.68
CA ALA A 194 -14.62 -5.01 -22.01
C ALA A 194 -14.62 -5.24 -20.47
N ALA A 195 -15.81 -5.26 -19.85
CA ALA A 195 -15.96 -5.52 -18.43
C ALA A 195 -15.47 -6.95 -18.07
N PHE A 196 -15.86 -7.93 -18.87
CA PHE A 196 -15.40 -9.31 -18.71
C PHE A 196 -13.88 -9.41 -18.84
N LEU A 197 -13.28 -8.77 -19.85
CA LEU A 197 -11.82 -8.77 -20.04
C LEU A 197 -11.10 -8.17 -18.82
N VAL A 198 -11.58 -7.06 -18.28
CA VAL A 198 -11.00 -6.43 -17.08
C VAL A 198 -11.09 -7.37 -15.88
N MET A 199 -12.25 -8.01 -15.64
CA MET A 199 -12.42 -8.97 -14.54
C MET A 199 -11.52 -10.20 -14.72
N ALA A 200 -11.47 -10.78 -15.92
CA ALA A 200 -10.65 -11.95 -16.23
C ALA A 200 -9.16 -11.65 -16.07
N THR A 201 -8.70 -10.51 -16.60
CA THR A 201 -7.30 -10.07 -16.47
C THR A 201 -6.92 -9.83 -15.01
N THR A 202 -7.77 -9.13 -14.24
CA THR A 202 -7.50 -8.90 -12.81
C THR A 202 -7.45 -10.21 -12.02
N THR A 203 -8.36 -11.14 -12.31
CA THR A 203 -8.36 -12.48 -11.70
C THR A 203 -7.09 -13.26 -12.06
N ALA A 204 -6.69 -13.23 -13.33
CA ALA A 204 -5.47 -13.89 -13.78
C ALA A 204 -4.21 -13.31 -13.13
N LEU A 205 -4.12 -11.97 -13.02
CA LEU A 205 -3.01 -11.30 -12.35
C LEU A 205 -2.94 -11.66 -10.85
N MET A 206 -4.09 -11.69 -10.16
CA MET A 206 -4.15 -12.11 -8.75
C MET A 206 -3.75 -13.59 -8.59
N PHE A 207 -4.20 -14.46 -9.50
CA PHE A 207 -3.81 -15.86 -9.48
C PHE A 207 -2.31 -16.05 -9.76
N LEU A 208 -1.74 -15.34 -10.73
CA LEU A 208 -0.31 -15.37 -11.03
C LEU A 208 0.52 -14.84 -9.86
N ASP A 209 0.06 -13.78 -9.22
CA ASP A 209 0.74 -13.21 -8.06
C ASP A 209 0.80 -14.21 -6.90
N PHE A 210 -0.34 -14.66 -6.38
CA PHE A 210 -0.39 -15.52 -5.20
C PHE A 210 -0.08 -17.00 -5.49
N GLY A 211 -0.36 -17.48 -6.70
CA GLY A 211 -0.07 -18.85 -7.10
C GLY A 211 1.37 -19.07 -7.50
N TRP A 212 1.96 -18.12 -8.23
CA TRP A 212 3.29 -18.30 -8.85
C TRP A 212 4.33 -17.30 -8.39
N PHE A 213 4.12 -15.98 -8.44
CA PHE A 213 5.11 -14.97 -8.01
C PHE A 213 5.35 -14.99 -6.50
N ARG A 214 4.30 -14.96 -5.70
CA ARG A 214 4.36 -15.11 -4.23
C ARG A 214 5.30 -14.08 -3.58
N GLU A 215 6.29 -14.58 -2.82
CA GLU A 215 7.31 -13.75 -2.16
C GLU A 215 8.24 -13.00 -3.12
N GLN A 216 8.36 -13.42 -4.37
CA GLN A 216 9.20 -12.73 -5.37
C GLN A 216 8.67 -11.34 -5.69
N VAL A 217 7.36 -11.10 -5.61
CA VAL A 217 6.80 -9.76 -5.75
C VAL A 217 7.46 -8.79 -4.78
N CYS A 218 7.65 -9.18 -3.53
CA CYS A 218 8.29 -8.33 -2.51
C CYS A 218 9.77 -8.03 -2.78
N MET A 219 10.47 -8.96 -3.43
CA MET A 219 11.93 -8.88 -3.62
C MET A 219 12.32 -8.26 -4.97
N VAL A 220 11.54 -8.55 -6.02
CA VAL A 220 11.89 -8.18 -7.40
C VAL A 220 11.00 -7.06 -7.93
N ALA A 221 9.68 -7.20 -7.80
CA ALA A 221 8.71 -6.33 -8.45
C ALA A 221 8.29 -5.11 -7.61
N CYS A 222 8.28 -5.23 -6.27
CA CYS A 222 7.76 -4.18 -5.40
C CYS A 222 8.74 -3.00 -5.27
N PRO A 223 8.45 -1.82 -5.85
CA PRO A 223 9.32 -0.65 -5.75
C PRO A 223 9.41 -0.13 -4.31
N TYR A 224 8.32 -0.28 -3.54
CA TYR A 224 8.27 0.15 -2.14
C TYR A 224 9.24 -0.64 -1.25
N GLY A 225 9.39 -1.95 -1.48
CA GLY A 225 10.34 -2.77 -0.74
C GLY A 225 11.81 -2.31 -0.92
N ARG A 226 12.16 -1.86 -2.12
CA ARG A 226 13.49 -1.29 -2.42
C ARG A 226 13.65 0.10 -1.86
N LEU A 227 12.65 0.97 -2.03
CA LEU A 227 12.66 2.33 -1.47
C LEU A 227 12.82 2.31 0.06
N GLN A 228 12.08 1.44 0.75
CA GLN A 228 12.22 1.30 2.20
C GLN A 228 13.62 0.90 2.64
N SER A 229 14.31 0.03 1.90
CA SER A 229 15.66 -0.40 2.28
C SER A 229 16.66 0.75 2.28
N VAL A 230 16.49 1.73 1.38
CA VAL A 230 17.31 2.95 1.31
C VAL A 230 16.97 3.94 2.43
N LEU A 231 15.71 3.94 2.89
CA LEU A 231 15.25 4.83 3.97
C LEU A 231 15.68 4.34 5.38
N LEU A 232 16.05 3.06 5.52
CA LEU A 232 16.53 2.52 6.79
C LEU A 232 17.86 3.12 7.17
N ASP A 233 18.00 3.52 8.42
CA ASP A 233 19.26 3.93 9.03
C ASP A 233 19.69 2.95 10.14
N ARG A 234 20.87 3.17 10.73
CA ARG A 234 21.40 2.32 11.80
C ARG A 234 20.53 2.24 13.04
N ARG A 235 19.63 3.21 13.23
CA ARG A 235 18.74 3.34 14.38
C ARG A 235 17.30 3.00 14.08
N SER A 236 16.98 2.67 12.83
CA SER A 236 15.63 2.22 12.45
C SER A 236 15.33 0.85 13.06
N LEU A 237 14.05 0.62 13.37
CA LEU A 237 13.60 -0.65 13.94
C LEU A 237 13.77 -1.77 12.90
N ILE A 238 14.53 -2.78 13.27
CA ILE A 238 14.76 -3.98 12.44
C ILE A 238 14.51 -5.25 13.26
N VAL A 239 14.27 -6.36 12.57
CA VAL A 239 14.41 -7.69 13.17
C VAL A 239 15.87 -8.08 13.02
N GLY A 240 16.55 -8.30 14.12
CA GLY A 240 17.98 -8.60 14.14
C GLY A 240 18.34 -9.74 15.07
N TYR A 241 19.42 -10.41 14.72
CA TYR A 241 20.08 -11.42 15.54
C TYR A 241 21.15 -10.75 16.43
N ASP A 242 21.12 -11.08 17.70
CA ASP A 242 22.12 -10.58 18.67
C ASP A 242 23.38 -11.45 18.61
N ALA A 243 24.35 -10.99 17.83
CA ALA A 243 25.61 -11.70 17.66
C ALA A 243 26.46 -11.69 18.95
N GLN A 244 26.39 -10.61 19.75
CA GLN A 244 27.15 -10.53 21.01
C GLN A 244 26.74 -11.63 22.00
N ARG A 245 25.43 -11.94 22.00
CA ARG A 245 24.87 -13.00 22.84
C ARG A 245 24.95 -14.37 22.18
N GLY A 246 24.86 -14.45 20.85
CA GLY A 246 24.69 -15.68 20.09
C GLY A 246 25.96 -16.34 19.60
N GLU A 247 27.04 -15.57 19.41
CA GLU A 247 28.31 -16.08 18.89
C GLU A 247 29.32 -16.35 20.03
N PRO A 248 30.28 -17.25 19.84
CA PRO A 248 30.35 -18.23 18.75
C PRO A 248 29.25 -19.28 18.87
N ARG A 249 28.57 -19.54 17.74
CA ARG A 249 27.52 -20.58 17.71
C ARG A 249 28.15 -21.97 17.62
N GLY A 250 27.45 -22.94 18.22
CA GLY A 250 27.86 -24.32 18.13
C GLY A 250 26.71 -25.27 18.34
N THR A 251 26.71 -26.37 17.59
CA THR A 251 25.69 -27.42 17.70
C THR A 251 25.82 -28.14 19.06
N HIS A 252 24.81 -28.91 19.46
CA HIS A 252 24.90 -29.76 20.63
C HIS A 252 26.11 -30.70 20.59
N ARG A 253 26.52 -31.12 19.39
CA ARG A 253 27.67 -31.98 19.18
C ARG A 253 28.99 -31.25 19.48
N ASP A 254 29.12 -30.02 18.98
CA ASP A 254 30.32 -29.18 19.19
C ASP A 254 30.47 -28.84 20.67
N ARG A 255 29.37 -28.50 21.32
CA ARG A 255 29.33 -28.20 22.78
C ARG A 255 29.68 -29.42 23.64
N ARG A 256 29.27 -30.62 23.21
CA ARG A 256 29.60 -31.87 23.90
C ARG A 256 31.07 -32.21 23.69
N ALA A 257 31.57 -32.13 22.44
CA ALA A 257 32.97 -32.35 22.13
C ALA A 257 33.87 -31.39 22.94
N SER A 258 33.57 -30.10 22.99
CA SER A 258 34.33 -29.14 23.80
C SER A 258 34.28 -29.43 25.31
N ARG A 259 33.18 -30.02 25.84
CA ARG A 259 33.12 -30.45 27.22
C ARG A 259 33.95 -31.71 27.47
N ASP A 260 33.91 -32.64 26.53
CA ASP A 260 34.67 -33.90 26.60
C ASP A 260 36.17 -33.63 26.51
N ASP A 261 36.58 -32.70 25.62
CA ASP A 261 37.96 -32.21 25.48
C ASP A 261 38.46 -31.53 26.78
N LEU A 262 37.58 -30.74 27.41
CA LEU A 262 37.89 -30.10 28.71
C LEU A 262 38.02 -31.13 29.84
N ALA A 263 37.20 -32.15 29.82
CA ALA A 263 37.27 -33.24 30.81
C ALA A 263 38.58 -34.04 30.61
N ALA A 264 38.96 -34.32 29.34
CA ALA A 264 40.22 -35.00 29.02
C ALA A 264 41.46 -34.16 29.39
N THR A 265 41.40 -32.83 29.10
CA THR A 265 42.52 -31.90 29.45
C THR A 265 42.68 -31.78 30.98
N ARG A 266 41.58 -31.85 31.76
CA ARG A 266 41.60 -31.88 33.23
C ARG A 266 42.08 -33.23 33.79
N ALA A 267 41.94 -34.29 33.02
CA ALA A 267 42.39 -35.63 33.39
C ALA A 267 43.88 -35.89 33.01
N GLY A 268 44.57 -34.94 32.37
CA GLY A 268 46.00 -35.04 32.10
C GLY A 268 46.38 -35.80 30.84
N ASP A 269 45.43 -36.21 30.00
CA ASP A 269 45.67 -36.96 28.77
C ASP A 269 45.43 -36.11 27.52
N SER A 270 46.42 -35.34 27.09
CA SER A 270 46.84 -35.06 25.69
C SER A 270 47.59 -33.74 25.52
N PRO A 271 48.77 -33.72 24.93
CA PRO A 271 49.46 -32.50 24.54
C PRO A 271 49.14 -32.14 23.08
N GLY A 272 48.51 -31.00 22.82
CA GLY A 272 48.62 -30.43 21.47
C GLY A 272 47.46 -29.70 20.82
N ALA A 273 46.36 -29.35 21.45
CA ALA A 273 45.30 -28.53 20.79
C ALA A 273 45.29 -27.10 21.34
N ARG A 274 45.95 -26.16 20.67
CA ARG A 274 45.78 -24.71 20.93
C ARG A 274 44.42 -24.25 20.37
N VAL A 275 43.44 -24.09 21.23
CA VAL A 275 42.19 -23.39 20.91
C VAL A 275 42.23 -22.01 21.57
N MET A 276 42.02 -20.97 20.76
CA MET A 276 41.98 -19.58 21.26
C MET A 276 40.88 -19.40 22.30
N VAL A 277 41.26 -18.91 23.45
CA VAL A 277 40.42 -18.71 24.64
C VAL A 277 40.37 -17.22 24.95
N THR A 278 39.19 -16.69 25.10
CA THR A 278 38.96 -15.41 25.75
C THR A 278 38.22 -15.69 27.08
N GLY A 279 38.98 -15.65 28.17
CA GLY A 279 38.43 -15.86 29.53
C GLY A 279 39.37 -16.72 30.42
N ASP A 280 39.45 -16.44 31.70
CA ASP A 280 40.41 -16.86 32.69
C ASP A 280 40.61 -18.38 32.93
N SER A 281 40.38 -19.23 31.94
CA SER A 281 40.68 -20.68 32.03
C SER A 281 41.21 -21.17 30.68
N PRO A 282 42.38 -21.82 30.64
CA PRO A 282 42.96 -22.33 29.38
C PRO A 282 42.14 -23.57 28.94
N GLY A 283 41.45 -23.45 27.80
CA GLY A 283 40.91 -24.58 27.07
C GLY A 283 39.42 -24.62 26.72
N ALA A 284 38.57 -23.78 27.29
CA ALA A 284 37.12 -23.85 26.99
C ALA A 284 36.66 -22.85 25.95
N VAL A 285 36.13 -23.31 24.83
CA VAL A 285 35.35 -22.45 23.92
C VAL A 285 34.01 -22.15 24.60
N ALA A 286 33.84 -20.92 25.11
CA ALA A 286 32.56 -20.44 25.62
C ALA A 286 31.62 -20.17 24.46
N PHE A 287 30.75 -21.12 24.12
CA PHE A 287 29.73 -20.94 23.09
C PHE A 287 28.64 -19.95 23.55
N GLY A 288 28.24 -19.06 22.65
CA GLY A 288 27.09 -18.18 22.84
C GLY A 288 25.75 -18.94 22.94
N ASP A 289 24.64 -18.24 22.93
CA ASP A 289 23.32 -18.85 23.12
C ASP A 289 22.80 -19.62 21.89
N CYS A 290 23.30 -19.29 20.69
CA CYS A 290 22.86 -19.93 19.46
C CYS A 290 23.40 -21.36 19.34
N ILE A 291 22.48 -22.33 19.26
CA ILE A 291 22.80 -23.77 19.09
C ILE A 291 22.86 -24.21 17.62
N ASP A 292 22.93 -23.29 16.71
CA ASP A 292 22.98 -23.51 15.25
C ASP A 292 21.91 -24.47 14.69
N CYS A 293 20.70 -24.43 15.24
CA CYS A 293 19.61 -25.34 14.88
C CYS A 293 18.93 -25.00 13.53
N GLY A 294 19.23 -23.87 12.90
CA GLY A 294 18.67 -23.43 11.62
C GLY A 294 17.15 -23.14 11.63
N ALA A 295 16.47 -23.18 12.79
CA ALA A 295 15.02 -22.97 12.88
C ALA A 295 14.58 -21.62 12.31
N CYS A 296 15.35 -20.55 12.53
CA CYS A 296 15.10 -19.22 12.01
C CYS A 296 15.16 -19.16 10.47
N VAL A 297 16.01 -19.95 9.84
CA VAL A 297 16.19 -20.01 8.38
C VAL A 297 15.05 -20.77 7.71
N VAL A 298 14.71 -21.96 8.21
CA VAL A 298 13.65 -22.79 7.60
C VAL A 298 12.25 -22.24 7.77
N THR A 299 12.04 -21.31 8.71
CA THR A 299 10.75 -20.63 8.90
C THR A 299 10.65 -19.34 8.09
N CYS A 300 11.74 -18.85 7.52
CA CYS A 300 11.76 -17.59 6.82
C CYS A 300 10.99 -17.66 5.49
N PRO A 301 9.96 -16.81 5.27
CA PRO A 301 9.19 -16.81 4.03
C PRO A 301 9.98 -16.31 2.82
N THR A 302 11.03 -15.50 3.02
CA THR A 302 11.92 -15.01 1.98
C THR A 302 13.23 -15.81 1.88
N GLY A 303 13.42 -16.82 2.72
CA GLY A 303 14.54 -17.75 2.64
C GLY A 303 15.90 -17.21 3.06
N ILE A 304 15.95 -16.10 3.80
CA ILE A 304 17.20 -15.50 4.30
C ILE A 304 17.68 -16.18 5.57
N ASP A 305 18.98 -16.06 5.83
CA ASP A 305 19.57 -16.37 7.15
C ASP A 305 19.79 -15.08 7.93
N ILE A 306 18.90 -14.80 8.88
CA ILE A 306 18.93 -13.59 9.71
C ILE A 306 20.20 -13.48 10.57
N ARG A 307 20.93 -14.55 10.78
CA ARG A 307 22.17 -14.58 11.58
C ARG A 307 23.33 -13.91 10.83
N GLN A 308 23.23 -13.77 9.51
CA GLN A 308 24.21 -13.07 8.68
C GLN A 308 24.01 -11.54 8.68
N GLY A 309 23.14 -11.02 9.55
CA GLY A 309 22.85 -9.61 9.70
C GLY A 309 21.65 -9.15 8.88
N LEU A 310 21.53 -7.83 8.72
CA LEU A 310 20.42 -7.20 8.01
C LEU A 310 20.53 -7.48 6.51
N GLN A 311 19.48 -8.07 5.93
CA GLN A 311 19.37 -8.35 4.51
C GLN A 311 18.18 -7.59 3.91
N MET A 312 18.31 -7.15 2.65
CA MET A 312 17.29 -6.36 1.95
C MET A 312 15.98 -7.13 1.77
N GLU A 313 16.03 -8.45 1.71
CA GLU A 313 14.90 -9.34 1.53
C GLU A 313 14.08 -9.55 2.81
N CYS A 314 14.58 -9.09 3.96
CA CYS A 314 13.86 -9.20 5.23
C CYS A 314 12.61 -8.32 5.23
N ILE A 315 11.43 -8.93 5.30
CA ILE A 315 10.13 -8.25 5.36
C ILE A 315 9.65 -7.98 6.80
N HIS A 316 10.49 -8.19 7.80
CA HIS A 316 10.16 -8.04 9.22
C HIS A 316 8.92 -8.84 9.68
N CYS A 317 8.72 -10.01 9.14
CA CYS A 317 7.57 -10.88 9.44
C CYS A 317 7.63 -11.58 10.79
N THR A 318 8.73 -11.47 11.53
CA THR A 318 8.93 -12.01 12.89
C THR A 318 8.82 -13.53 13.08
N GLN A 319 8.69 -14.30 12.01
CA GLN A 319 8.59 -15.76 12.09
C GLN A 319 9.86 -16.39 12.69
N CYS A 320 11.03 -15.82 12.38
CA CYS A 320 12.32 -16.25 12.95
C CYS A 320 12.41 -15.96 14.46
N MET A 321 11.77 -14.89 14.96
CA MET A 321 11.70 -14.58 16.39
C MET A 321 10.92 -15.67 17.13
N ASP A 322 9.68 -15.96 16.68
CA ASP A 322 8.84 -17.00 17.26
C ASP A 322 9.52 -18.39 17.20
N ALA A 323 10.23 -18.69 16.11
CA ALA A 323 10.94 -19.95 15.95
C ALA A 323 12.13 -20.07 16.90
N CYS A 324 12.90 -18.98 17.06
CA CYS A 324 14.04 -18.93 17.94
C CYS A 324 13.62 -18.98 19.41
N ASP A 325 12.64 -18.16 19.80
CA ASP A 325 12.11 -18.15 21.18
C ASP A 325 11.63 -19.55 21.59
N ALA A 326 10.91 -20.27 20.72
CA ALA A 326 10.47 -21.64 21.00
C ALA A 326 11.62 -22.65 21.16
N VAL A 327 12.78 -22.39 20.56
CA VAL A 327 14.00 -23.21 20.79
C VAL A 327 14.67 -22.79 22.07
N MET A 328 14.81 -21.50 22.35
CA MET A 328 15.40 -20.95 23.57
C MET A 328 14.65 -21.46 24.83
N ASP A 329 13.32 -21.39 24.81
CA ASP A 329 12.47 -21.90 25.90
C ASP A 329 12.73 -23.40 26.14
N ARG A 330 12.87 -24.19 25.07
CA ARG A 330 13.09 -25.63 25.14
C ARG A 330 14.45 -26.01 25.74
N ILE A 331 15.47 -25.17 25.50
CA ILE A 331 16.83 -25.39 26.02
C ILE A 331 17.09 -24.65 27.36
N GLY A 332 16.06 -24.01 27.93
CA GLY A 332 16.16 -23.26 29.18
C GLY A 332 16.99 -21.98 29.10
N ARG A 333 17.07 -21.35 27.95
CA ARG A 333 17.79 -20.08 27.76
C ARG A 333 16.80 -18.91 27.57
N PRO A 334 17.18 -17.68 27.99
CA PRO A 334 16.28 -16.53 27.84
C PRO A 334 15.90 -16.28 26.39
N PRO A 335 14.62 -15.99 26.06
CA PRO A 335 14.18 -15.66 24.73
C PRO A 335 14.76 -14.33 24.24
N GLY A 336 14.50 -13.97 22.96
CA GLY A 336 14.91 -12.68 22.39
C GLY A 336 16.32 -12.66 21.82
N LEU A 337 16.89 -13.81 21.48
CA LEU A 337 18.14 -13.88 20.72
C LEU A 337 17.97 -13.28 19.31
N ILE A 338 16.78 -13.45 18.72
CA ILE A 338 16.33 -12.68 17.55
C ILE A 338 15.20 -11.79 18.04
N ARG A 339 15.34 -10.46 17.87
CA ARG A 339 14.40 -9.49 18.43
C ARG A 339 14.23 -8.25 17.55
N TYR A 340 13.18 -7.49 17.82
CA TYR A 340 13.13 -6.13 17.35
C TYR A 340 14.19 -5.30 18.07
N SER A 341 15.04 -4.63 17.29
CA SER A 341 16.13 -3.80 17.79
C SER A 341 16.56 -2.81 16.71
N SER A 342 17.57 -2.02 16.97
CA SER A 342 18.27 -1.25 15.94
C SER A 342 19.68 -1.81 15.73
N LYS A 343 20.31 -1.46 14.63
CA LYS A 343 21.69 -1.90 14.35
C LYS A 343 22.66 -1.42 15.44
N ASP A 344 22.48 -0.17 15.92
CA ASP A 344 23.28 0.41 16.98
C ASP A 344 23.10 -0.38 18.31
N GLN A 345 21.85 -0.68 18.68
CA GLN A 345 21.56 -1.48 19.90
C GLN A 345 22.12 -2.91 19.83
N LEU A 346 22.09 -3.54 18.65
CA LEU A 346 22.71 -4.87 18.47
C LEU A 346 24.24 -4.83 18.57
N GLN A 347 24.85 -3.66 18.38
CA GLN A 347 26.28 -3.43 18.56
C GLN A 347 26.63 -2.92 19.97
N GLY A 348 25.66 -2.86 20.89
CA GLY A 348 25.85 -2.40 22.27
C GLY A 348 25.82 -0.88 22.45
N GLU A 349 25.50 -0.11 21.40
CA GLU A 349 25.36 1.33 21.51
C GLU A 349 23.98 1.73 22.09
N PRO A 350 23.90 2.84 22.86
CA PRO A 350 22.62 3.27 23.42
C PRO A 350 21.64 3.69 22.32
N GLY A 351 20.43 3.13 22.36
CA GLY A 351 19.35 3.46 21.42
C GLY A 351 18.85 4.89 21.64
N ARG A 352 18.98 5.77 20.67
CA ARG A 352 18.37 7.11 20.66
C ARG A 352 17.13 7.11 19.77
N ILE A 353 15.94 7.22 20.37
CA ILE A 353 14.66 7.28 19.65
C ILE A 353 14.48 8.65 19.00
N LEU A 354 14.82 9.74 19.71
CA LEU A 354 14.71 11.09 19.20
C LEU A 354 15.83 11.39 18.19
N ARG A 355 15.44 11.57 16.94
CA ARG A 355 16.28 11.89 15.80
C ARG A 355 15.61 12.98 14.97
N PRO A 356 16.35 13.81 14.23
CA PRO A 356 15.77 14.85 13.39
C PRO A 356 14.65 14.33 12.50
N ARG A 357 14.83 13.16 11.86
CA ARG A 357 13.82 12.54 10.99
C ARG A 357 12.53 12.15 11.72
N VAL A 358 12.63 11.68 12.97
CA VAL A 358 11.48 11.28 13.78
C VAL A 358 10.68 12.47 14.27
N VAL A 359 11.28 13.67 14.32
CA VAL A 359 10.61 14.92 14.71
C VAL A 359 10.12 15.69 13.50
N VAL A 360 10.95 15.88 12.48
CA VAL A 360 10.64 16.71 11.32
C VAL A 360 9.53 16.08 10.46
N TYR A 361 9.56 14.77 10.22
CA TYR A 361 8.56 14.12 9.37
C TYR A 361 7.14 14.20 9.94
N PRO A 362 6.85 13.91 11.24
CA PRO A 362 5.51 14.08 11.76
C PRO A 362 5.05 15.55 11.77
N LEU A 363 5.95 16.51 11.97
CA LEU A 363 5.60 17.92 11.84
C LEU A 363 5.17 18.28 10.41
N LEU A 364 5.89 17.80 9.39
CA LEU A 364 5.50 17.96 7.99
C LEU A 364 4.18 17.25 7.67
N VAL A 365 3.98 16.04 8.20
CA VAL A 365 2.72 15.31 8.07
C VAL A 365 1.57 16.12 8.66
N LEU A 366 1.72 16.61 9.90
CA LEU A 366 0.71 17.43 10.56
C LEU A 366 0.43 18.74 9.80
N LEU A 367 1.47 19.39 9.26
CA LEU A 367 1.31 20.61 8.46
C LEU A 367 0.48 20.34 7.20
N VAL A 368 0.83 19.29 6.43
CA VAL A 368 0.14 18.97 5.17
C VAL A 368 -1.28 18.48 5.42
N TRP A 369 -1.49 17.61 6.40
CA TRP A 369 -2.86 17.15 6.75
C TRP A 369 -3.69 18.26 7.38
N GLY A 370 -3.08 19.18 8.15
CA GLY A 370 -3.73 20.39 8.65
C GLY A 370 -4.16 21.31 7.50
N ALA A 371 -3.25 21.56 6.54
CA ALA A 371 -3.58 22.34 5.34
C ALA A 371 -4.70 21.69 4.52
N LEU A 372 -4.68 20.37 4.35
CA LEU A 372 -5.76 19.62 3.69
C LEU A 372 -7.08 19.78 4.47
N GLY A 373 -7.07 19.67 5.79
CA GLY A 373 -8.25 19.84 6.64
C GLY A 373 -8.85 21.24 6.50
N VAL A 374 -8.02 22.28 6.56
CA VAL A 374 -8.43 23.67 6.35
C VAL A 374 -9.00 23.87 4.94
N ALA A 375 -8.31 23.37 3.92
CA ALA A 375 -8.79 23.49 2.53
C ALA A 375 -10.12 22.75 2.29
N LEU A 376 -10.36 21.61 2.96
CA LEU A 376 -11.64 20.89 2.93
C LEU A 376 -12.74 21.65 3.67
N ALA A 377 -12.43 22.26 4.82
CA ALA A 377 -13.40 23.03 5.60
C ALA A 377 -13.88 24.30 4.88
N HIS A 378 -12.99 24.94 4.12
CA HIS A 378 -13.30 26.15 3.33
C HIS A 378 -13.71 25.83 1.88
N ARG A 379 -13.93 24.56 1.54
CA ARG A 379 -14.33 24.17 0.19
C ARG A 379 -15.74 24.65 -0.13
N ALA A 380 -15.87 25.45 -1.21
CA ALA A 380 -17.16 25.92 -1.66
C ALA A 380 -18.08 24.74 -2.09
N PRO A 381 -19.40 24.80 -1.79
CA PRO A 381 -20.36 23.75 -2.11
C PRO A 381 -20.59 23.57 -3.63
N ALA A 382 -20.27 24.57 -4.44
CA ALA A 382 -20.27 24.46 -5.90
C ALA A 382 -19.05 25.14 -6.49
N GLU A 383 -18.63 24.65 -7.67
CA GLU A 383 -17.57 25.25 -8.48
C GLU A 383 -18.16 25.77 -9.77
N ILE A 384 -17.81 27.02 -10.09
CA ILE A 384 -18.30 27.72 -11.28
C ILE A 384 -17.12 28.00 -12.21
N THR A 385 -17.25 27.56 -13.45
CA THR A 385 -16.26 27.84 -14.50
C THR A 385 -16.99 28.49 -15.68
N VAL A 386 -16.60 29.70 -16.01
CA VAL A 386 -17.12 30.40 -17.19
C VAL A 386 -16.19 30.21 -18.35
N LEU A 387 -16.70 29.59 -19.42
CA LEU A 387 -15.97 29.29 -20.63
C LEU A 387 -16.58 30.12 -21.79
N ARG A 388 -15.75 30.46 -22.76
CA ARG A 388 -16.22 31.07 -24.01
C ARG A 388 -17.09 30.06 -24.79
N GLY A 389 -18.10 30.59 -25.52
CA GLY A 389 -18.86 29.82 -26.47
C GLY A 389 -18.01 29.28 -27.61
N LEU A 390 -18.52 28.26 -28.30
CA LEU A 390 -17.88 27.70 -29.48
C LEU A 390 -18.13 28.64 -30.67
N GLY A 391 -17.10 28.95 -31.44
CA GLY A 391 -17.20 29.82 -32.64
C GLY A 391 -16.59 31.20 -32.42
N SER A 392 -17.23 32.23 -33.07
CA SER A 392 -16.76 33.61 -33.03
C SER A 392 -16.70 34.18 -31.60
N PRO A 393 -15.72 35.06 -31.30
CA PRO A 393 -15.62 35.67 -29.97
C PRO A 393 -16.86 36.45 -29.57
N PHE A 394 -17.48 37.09 -30.54
CA PHE A 394 -18.74 37.83 -30.42
C PHE A 394 -19.50 37.80 -31.74
N THR A 395 -20.78 38.08 -31.72
CA THR A 395 -21.65 38.22 -32.87
C THR A 395 -22.32 39.57 -32.83
N LEU A 396 -22.36 40.26 -33.96
CA LEU A 396 -23.13 41.51 -34.12
C LEU A 396 -24.58 41.15 -34.41
N LEU A 397 -25.48 41.68 -33.61
CA LEU A 397 -26.92 41.55 -33.81
C LEU A 397 -27.43 42.56 -34.82
N PRO A 398 -28.59 42.33 -35.45
CA PRO A 398 -29.20 43.30 -36.36
C PRO A 398 -29.50 44.67 -35.71
N SER A 399 -29.68 44.68 -34.37
CA SER A 399 -29.83 45.91 -33.58
C SER A 399 -28.53 46.75 -33.46
N GLY A 400 -27.40 46.21 -33.92
CA GLY A 400 -26.10 46.83 -33.73
C GLY A 400 -25.39 46.46 -32.42
N ASP A 401 -26.04 45.71 -31.52
CA ASP A 401 -25.47 45.26 -30.27
C ASP A 401 -24.50 44.09 -30.45
N VAL A 402 -23.65 43.89 -29.49
CA VAL A 402 -22.66 42.79 -29.42
C VAL A 402 -23.17 41.69 -28.52
N SER A 403 -23.32 40.50 -29.07
CA SER A 403 -23.67 39.29 -28.29
C SER A 403 -22.45 38.43 -28.07
N ASN A 404 -22.17 38.09 -26.81
CA ASN A 404 -21.17 37.12 -26.38
C ASN A 404 -21.84 35.85 -25.88
N GLN A 405 -21.55 34.74 -26.50
CA GLN A 405 -21.97 33.42 -26.04
C GLN A 405 -21.02 32.90 -24.99
N LEU A 406 -21.53 32.59 -23.82
CA LEU A 406 -20.77 32.00 -22.69
C LEU A 406 -21.35 30.64 -22.33
N ARG A 407 -20.47 29.78 -21.85
CA ARG A 407 -20.82 28.47 -21.31
C ARG A 407 -20.46 28.46 -19.83
N VAL A 408 -21.47 28.46 -18.99
CA VAL A 408 -21.31 28.41 -17.53
C VAL A 408 -21.40 26.97 -17.08
N LYS A 409 -20.27 26.36 -16.75
CA LYS A 409 -20.19 25.01 -16.18
C LYS A 409 -20.28 25.13 -14.67
N ILE A 410 -21.27 24.45 -14.09
CA ILE A 410 -21.49 24.39 -12.65
C ILE A 410 -21.27 22.95 -12.19
N VAL A 411 -20.45 22.75 -11.17
CA VAL A 411 -20.19 21.48 -10.54
C VAL A 411 -20.74 21.50 -9.12
N ASN A 412 -21.81 20.74 -8.89
CA ASN A 412 -22.38 20.60 -7.56
C ASN A 412 -21.54 19.60 -6.75
N ARG A 413 -20.87 20.06 -5.72
CA ARG A 413 -20.05 19.25 -4.80
C ARG A 413 -20.86 18.64 -3.65
N GLY A 414 -22.13 19.06 -3.49
CA GLY A 414 -23.06 18.51 -2.51
C GLY A 414 -23.52 17.09 -2.83
N SER A 415 -24.33 16.54 -1.94
CA SER A 415 -24.96 15.20 -2.12
C SER A 415 -26.34 15.26 -2.78
N GLU A 416 -27.01 16.39 -2.73
CA GLU A 416 -28.36 16.60 -3.21
C GLU A 416 -28.38 17.38 -4.51
N GLU A 417 -29.47 17.21 -5.29
CA GLU A 417 -29.71 18.04 -6.46
C GLU A 417 -30.01 19.47 -6.04
N ARG A 418 -29.44 20.44 -6.75
CA ARG A 418 -29.64 21.87 -6.51
C ARG A 418 -29.90 22.59 -7.82
N HIS A 419 -30.70 23.67 -7.74
CA HIS A 419 -31.04 24.53 -8.84
C HIS A 419 -30.24 25.81 -8.78
N TYR A 420 -29.47 26.07 -9.82
CA TYR A 420 -28.57 27.25 -9.87
C TYR A 420 -29.15 28.30 -10.80
N ARG A 421 -29.27 29.52 -10.29
CA ARG A 421 -29.69 30.69 -11.04
C ARG A 421 -28.46 31.52 -11.43
N ILE A 422 -28.38 31.89 -12.72
CA ILE A 422 -27.29 32.68 -13.26
C ILE A 422 -27.81 34.10 -13.51
N GLN A 423 -27.13 35.09 -12.95
CA GLN A 423 -27.49 36.50 -13.03
C GLN A 423 -26.25 37.34 -13.39
N LEU A 424 -26.47 38.54 -13.90
CA LEU A 424 -25.42 39.54 -14.02
C LEU A 424 -25.41 40.43 -12.77
N ALA A 425 -24.22 40.85 -12.33
CA ALA A 425 -24.13 41.97 -11.40
C ALA A 425 -24.85 43.18 -12.00
N GLU A 426 -25.48 43.99 -11.19
CA GLU A 426 -26.26 45.15 -11.61
C GLU A 426 -25.46 46.07 -12.55
N ASP A 427 -25.73 45.91 -13.83
CA ASP A 427 -25.23 46.76 -14.90
C ASP A 427 -26.39 46.99 -15.86
N ALA A 428 -27.01 48.13 -15.74
CA ALA A 428 -28.22 48.51 -16.49
C ALA A 428 -28.05 48.50 -17.99
N ILE A 429 -26.81 48.44 -18.49
CA ILE A 429 -26.47 48.50 -19.90
C ILE A 429 -26.39 47.10 -20.52
N LEU A 430 -26.22 46.06 -19.67
CA LEU A 430 -26.02 44.70 -20.15
C LEU A 430 -27.31 43.86 -19.99
N ARG A 431 -27.59 43.03 -20.97
CA ARG A 431 -28.73 42.10 -20.94
C ARG A 431 -28.23 40.68 -20.95
N LEU A 432 -28.62 39.91 -19.94
CA LEU A 432 -28.38 38.46 -19.87
C LEU A 432 -29.59 37.71 -20.47
N VAL A 433 -29.31 36.77 -21.32
CA VAL A 433 -30.29 35.78 -21.81
C VAL A 433 -29.78 34.40 -21.42
N ALA A 434 -30.46 33.77 -20.48
CA ALA A 434 -30.10 32.47 -19.94
C ALA A 434 -31.34 31.53 -20.01
N PRO A 435 -31.53 30.84 -21.15
CA PRO A 435 -32.75 30.05 -21.39
C PRO A 435 -32.85 28.82 -20.44
N ASP A 436 -31.72 28.30 -19.99
CA ASP A 436 -31.67 27.09 -19.19
C ASP A 436 -31.60 27.38 -17.67
N THR A 437 -32.09 28.53 -17.20
CA THR A 437 -32.03 28.93 -15.80
C THR A 437 -33.44 28.91 -15.16
N PRO A 438 -33.65 28.31 -13.98
CA PRO A 438 -32.64 27.69 -13.09
C PRO A 438 -32.13 26.35 -13.60
N LEU A 439 -30.80 26.13 -13.54
CA LEU A 439 -30.13 24.92 -14.02
C LEU A 439 -30.13 23.84 -12.93
N PRO A 440 -30.82 22.69 -13.10
CA PRO A 440 -30.75 21.58 -12.15
C PRO A 440 -29.43 20.85 -12.28
N VAL A 441 -28.70 20.69 -11.16
CA VAL A 441 -27.43 19.95 -11.09
C VAL A 441 -27.49 18.94 -9.96
N GLY A 442 -27.52 17.66 -10.31
CA GLY A 442 -27.53 16.58 -9.32
C GLY A 442 -26.29 16.57 -8.44
N GLY A 443 -26.40 16.01 -7.26
CA GLY A 443 -25.27 15.89 -6.31
C GLY A 443 -24.08 15.15 -6.91
N GLY A 444 -22.88 15.75 -6.80
CA GLY A 444 -21.64 15.22 -7.36
C GLY A 444 -21.58 15.25 -8.91
N LYS A 445 -22.52 15.90 -9.58
CA LYS A 445 -22.58 16.01 -11.05
C LYS A 445 -22.22 17.44 -11.49
N SER A 446 -21.98 17.58 -12.79
CA SER A 446 -21.80 18.88 -13.44
C SER A 446 -22.78 19.05 -14.57
N ALA A 447 -23.29 20.28 -14.76
CA ALA A 447 -24.07 20.70 -15.90
C ALA A 447 -23.49 21.98 -16.47
N THR A 448 -23.82 22.27 -17.74
CA THR A 448 -23.35 23.47 -18.44
C THR A 448 -24.55 24.18 -19.03
N ALA A 449 -24.79 25.42 -18.63
CA ALA A 449 -25.75 26.29 -19.23
C ALA A 449 -25.08 27.17 -20.32
N THR A 450 -25.79 27.39 -21.43
CA THR A 450 -25.40 28.37 -22.42
C THR A 450 -26.10 29.68 -22.14
N VAL A 451 -25.35 30.74 -21.94
CA VAL A 451 -25.88 32.07 -21.68
C VAL A 451 -25.35 33.09 -22.73
N PHE A 452 -26.15 34.07 -23.03
CA PHE A 452 -25.78 35.14 -23.93
C PHE A 452 -25.78 36.48 -23.19
N VAL A 453 -24.66 37.19 -23.28
CA VAL A 453 -24.54 38.53 -22.72
C VAL A 453 -24.57 39.50 -23.91
N ILE A 454 -25.57 40.35 -23.93
CA ILE A 454 -25.80 41.35 -24.98
C ILE A 454 -25.44 42.74 -24.43
N ALA A 455 -24.62 43.47 -25.15
CA ALA A 455 -24.13 44.80 -24.79
C ALA A 455 -24.10 45.73 -25.97
N PRO A 456 -24.39 47.05 -25.84
CA PRO A 456 -24.20 48.00 -26.90
C PRO A 456 -22.71 48.13 -27.23
N ARG A 457 -22.37 48.49 -28.50
CA ARG A 457 -20.96 48.64 -28.92
C ARG A 457 -20.19 49.66 -28.06
N SER A 458 -20.84 50.72 -27.62
CA SER A 458 -20.26 51.73 -26.73
C SER A 458 -19.80 51.22 -25.35
N ALA A 459 -20.24 50.05 -24.98
CA ALA A 459 -19.87 49.41 -23.70
C ALA A 459 -18.46 48.80 -23.73
N PHE A 460 -17.84 48.66 -24.91
CA PHE A 460 -16.52 48.03 -25.04
C PHE A 460 -15.43 49.10 -25.17
N VAL A 461 -14.41 48.99 -24.33
CA VAL A 461 -13.21 49.83 -24.39
C VAL A 461 -12.08 48.95 -24.94
N HIS A 462 -11.43 49.41 -26.01
CA HIS A 462 -10.41 48.61 -26.72
C HIS A 462 -10.87 47.17 -27.07
N GLY A 463 -12.14 47.00 -27.43
CA GLY A 463 -12.69 45.70 -27.79
C GLY A 463 -12.95 44.73 -26.62
N GLN A 464 -12.93 45.21 -25.39
CA GLN A 464 -13.10 44.38 -24.20
C GLN A 464 -14.00 45.04 -23.16
N ARG A 465 -14.70 44.19 -22.35
CA ARG A 465 -15.44 44.65 -21.17
C ARG A 465 -15.40 43.58 -20.09
N ASP A 466 -14.98 43.92 -18.88
CA ASP A 466 -15.01 43.03 -17.75
C ASP A 466 -16.40 43.06 -17.12
N ILE A 467 -16.92 41.85 -16.78
CA ILE A 467 -18.21 41.64 -16.13
C ILE A 467 -18.04 40.69 -14.96
N ARG A 468 -19.06 40.63 -14.08
CA ARG A 468 -19.19 39.62 -13.05
C ARG A 468 -20.49 38.86 -13.20
N LEU A 469 -20.39 37.54 -13.37
CA LEU A 469 -21.54 36.65 -13.36
C LEU A 469 -21.78 36.17 -11.93
N HIS A 470 -22.97 36.33 -11.41
CA HIS A 470 -23.43 35.81 -10.14
C HIS A 470 -24.15 34.49 -10.37
N VAL A 471 -23.79 33.48 -9.60
CA VAL A 471 -24.47 32.20 -9.58
C VAL A 471 -24.90 31.89 -8.18
N GLU A 472 -26.19 31.68 -7.99
CA GLU A 472 -26.81 31.45 -6.68
C GLU A 472 -27.60 30.15 -6.69
N ASP A 473 -27.71 29.48 -5.53
CA ASP A 473 -28.58 28.34 -5.33
C ASP A 473 -29.68 28.64 -4.32
N GLU A 474 -30.65 27.74 -4.22
CA GLU A 474 -31.79 27.86 -3.28
C GLU A 474 -31.37 27.70 -1.80
N ALA A 475 -30.18 27.20 -1.54
CA ALA A 475 -29.67 26.93 -0.19
C ALA A 475 -28.75 28.06 0.34
N GLY A 476 -28.66 29.18 -0.35
CA GLY A 476 -27.91 30.36 0.06
C GLY A 476 -26.45 30.38 -0.41
N PHE A 477 -26.06 29.49 -1.32
CA PHE A 477 -24.76 29.62 -1.97
C PHE A 477 -24.83 30.74 -2.99
N GLY A 478 -23.84 31.65 -2.99
CA GLY A 478 -23.67 32.69 -3.98
C GLY A 478 -22.19 32.88 -4.31
N ALA A 479 -21.87 32.90 -5.59
CA ALA A 479 -20.52 33.16 -6.06
C ALA A 479 -20.49 34.11 -7.25
N ALA A 480 -19.57 35.07 -7.22
CA ALA A 480 -19.33 36.01 -8.30
C ALA A 480 -18.07 35.58 -9.09
N THR A 481 -18.23 35.33 -10.37
CA THR A 481 -17.12 34.91 -11.25
C THR A 481 -16.83 36.03 -12.24
N PRO A 482 -15.60 36.60 -12.27
CA PRO A 482 -15.23 37.60 -13.23
C PRO A 482 -15.07 36.96 -14.63
N TYR A 483 -15.50 37.67 -15.67
CA TYR A 483 -15.32 37.25 -17.04
C TYR A 483 -15.11 38.49 -17.96
N ARG A 484 -14.33 38.31 -19.02
CA ARG A 484 -14.04 39.35 -20.00
C ARG A 484 -14.79 39.10 -21.30
N LEU A 485 -15.75 39.97 -21.62
CA LEU A 485 -16.45 39.98 -22.88
C LEU A 485 -15.56 40.56 -23.98
N MET A 486 -15.79 40.11 -25.21
CA MET A 486 -15.12 40.61 -26.38
C MET A 486 -16.07 41.39 -27.31
N GLY A 487 -15.60 42.45 -27.95
CA GLY A 487 -16.35 43.26 -28.85
C GLY A 487 -15.46 43.84 -29.95
N PRO A 488 -16.03 44.64 -30.86
CA PRO A 488 -15.26 45.33 -31.90
C PRO A 488 -14.30 46.33 -31.25
N SER A 489 -13.06 46.36 -31.71
CA SER A 489 -12.11 47.43 -31.39
C SER A 489 -12.61 48.71 -32.06
N GLN A 490 -12.91 49.72 -31.26
CA GLN A 490 -13.13 51.08 -31.76
C GLN A 490 -11.81 51.76 -32.01
#